data_ee7f4569418a20219c73d20c613229cb
#
_entry.id   ee7f4569418a20219c73d20c613229cb
#
_cell.length_a   1.000
_cell.length_b   1.000
_cell.length_c   1.000
_cell.angle_alpha   90.00
_cell.angle_beta   90.00
_cell.angle_gamma   90.00
#
_symmetry.space_group_name_H-M   'P 1'
#
loop_
_entity.id
_entity.type
_entity.pdbx_description
1 polymer ?
#
loop_
_entity_poly.entity_id
_entity_poly.type
_entity_poly.pdbx_seq_one_letter_code
_entity_poly.pdbx_strand_id
1 'polypeptide(L)'
;ALKSGDGIRTPWEKGERQFDIEITETSYRAEWEGVVTEKGKTLRKRFYRSVTCAKGIPEHHVNDVMVALLSLSEDSGFSDRILRTTRYELLKLMGWPTTKHYYDRLEHVIDQLQTMTIETNALWNPETQTHWKFAFNVLDSHAMDPSEDNPVGETYVAWAPTMFQLISLTYGKTLSTQFYYALPNDTVKLAYRWLDKRFLQGSTIEMDVIEFANRILNYRIGSEHPSQIISKLGPHFDTLAERGYCTWEVKPSKTASGKKFVFTRTLRFSCVLYPSRQAIVSALVGLGVEPSEAETLVHEYGWNLVVRQLEHYHWAIAGGKEIKSPRSWIKSAIRYRNGEGYRLPPAL
;
A
#
# COMPACT_ATOMS: atom_id res chain seq x y z
N ALA A 1 -14.37 16.41 -20.62
CA ALA A 1 -14.31 17.73 -20.02
C ALA A 1 -15.33 17.77 -18.87
N LEU A 2 -14.85 17.76 -17.61
CA LEU A 2 -15.68 17.94 -16.44
C LEU A 2 -15.89 19.44 -16.24
N LYS A 3 -17.15 19.85 -16.10
CA LYS A 3 -17.47 21.22 -15.69
C LYS A 3 -16.97 21.41 -14.25
N SER A 4 -16.15 22.42 -14.03
CA SER A 4 -15.75 22.88 -12.71
C SER A 4 -17.02 23.27 -11.93
N GLY A 5 -17.26 22.61 -10.80
CA GLY A 5 -18.33 22.99 -9.89
C GLY A 5 -19.29 21.89 -9.43
N ASP A 6 -19.24 20.69 -10.00
CA ASP A 6 -20.12 19.61 -9.56
C ASP A 6 -19.46 18.80 -8.43
N GLY A 7 -19.64 19.29 -7.20
CA GLY A 7 -19.34 18.49 -6.00
C GLY A 7 -20.24 17.25 -5.97
N ILE A 8 -19.65 16.07 -5.99
CA ILE A 8 -20.40 14.82 -5.85
C ILE A 8 -20.78 14.68 -4.38
N ARG A 9 -22.04 15.00 -4.05
CA ARG A 9 -22.61 14.70 -2.74
C ARG A 9 -23.13 13.27 -2.73
N THR A 10 -22.54 12.40 -1.93
CA THR A 10 -23.11 11.09 -1.64
C THR A 10 -24.01 11.21 -0.40
N PRO A 11 -25.33 10.95 -0.51
CA PRO A 11 -26.22 10.98 0.63
C PRO A 11 -25.91 9.79 1.56
N TRP A 12 -25.66 10.08 2.83
CA TRP A 12 -25.49 9.10 3.88
C TRP A 12 -26.67 9.15 4.85
N GLU A 13 -27.01 8.01 5.44
CA GLU A 13 -28.09 7.91 6.42
C GLU A 13 -27.84 8.77 7.67
N LYS A 14 -28.92 9.13 8.37
CA LYS A 14 -28.91 9.96 9.59
C LYS A 14 -27.88 9.47 10.60
N GLY A 15 -26.78 10.20 10.73
CA GLY A 15 -25.74 9.98 11.74
C GLY A 15 -24.36 9.64 11.18
N GLU A 16 -24.23 9.39 9.87
CA GLU A 16 -22.96 9.02 9.24
C GLU A 16 -22.32 10.14 8.40
N ARG A 17 -21.03 10.04 8.26
CA ARG A 17 -20.06 10.97 7.72
C ARG A 17 -20.42 11.47 6.32
N GLN A 18 -20.67 12.75 6.18
CA GLN A 18 -20.77 13.40 4.89
C GLN A 18 -19.38 13.57 4.30
N PHE A 19 -19.15 13.07 3.08
CA PHE A 19 -17.94 13.31 2.31
C PHE A 19 -18.25 14.29 1.21
N ASP A 20 -17.57 15.44 1.27
CA ASP A 20 -17.53 16.37 0.16
C ASP A 20 -16.21 16.13 -0.60
N ILE A 21 -16.29 15.82 -1.89
CA ILE A 21 -15.14 15.61 -2.75
C ILE A 21 -15.18 16.64 -3.87
N GLU A 22 -14.11 17.39 -3.98
CA GLU A 22 -13.87 18.35 -5.04
C GLU A 22 -12.66 17.92 -5.85
N ILE A 23 -12.78 17.82 -7.17
CA ILE A 23 -11.71 17.42 -8.07
C ILE A 23 -11.62 18.42 -9.20
N THR A 24 -10.42 18.93 -9.43
CA THR A 24 -10.06 19.74 -10.60
C THR A 24 -8.97 19.02 -11.40
N GLU A 25 -8.44 19.61 -12.45
CA GLU A 25 -7.32 19.06 -13.22
C GLU A 25 -6.03 18.95 -12.39
N THR A 26 -5.84 19.83 -11.42
CA THR A 26 -4.61 19.94 -10.63
C THR A 26 -4.81 19.75 -9.13
N SER A 27 -6.05 19.56 -8.67
CA SER A 27 -6.33 19.41 -7.24
C SER A 27 -7.42 18.38 -6.96
N TYR A 28 -7.24 17.73 -5.82
CA TYR A 28 -8.22 16.86 -5.20
C TYR A 28 -8.40 17.30 -3.74
N ARG A 29 -9.64 17.47 -3.29
CA ARG A 29 -9.95 17.75 -1.89
C ARG A 29 -11.08 16.85 -1.42
N ALA A 30 -10.89 16.20 -0.29
CA ALA A 30 -11.93 15.43 0.39
C ALA A 30 -12.11 15.96 1.80
N GLU A 31 -13.34 16.20 2.20
CA GLU A 31 -13.69 16.62 3.57
C GLU A 31 -14.67 15.62 4.18
N TRP A 32 -14.54 15.36 5.47
CA TRP A 32 -15.42 14.45 6.20
C TRP A 32 -15.52 14.82 7.69
N GLU A 33 -16.60 14.44 8.32
CA GLU A 33 -16.74 14.51 9.76
C GLU A 33 -16.44 13.15 10.41
N GLY A 34 -15.82 13.18 11.57
CA GLY A 34 -15.52 12.00 12.35
C GLY A 34 -15.66 12.26 13.84
N VAL A 35 -16.00 11.21 14.60
CA VAL A 35 -15.95 11.21 16.05
C VAL A 35 -14.58 10.67 16.46
N VAL A 36 -13.83 11.44 17.22
CA VAL A 36 -12.47 11.09 17.64
C VAL A 36 -12.32 11.31 19.13
N THR A 37 -11.40 10.58 19.75
CA THR A 37 -11.00 10.81 21.13
C THR A 37 -9.65 11.50 21.14
N GLU A 38 -9.60 12.75 21.63
CA GLU A 38 -8.38 13.52 21.80
C GLU A 38 -8.22 13.86 23.29
N LYS A 39 -7.07 13.56 23.87
CA LYS A 39 -6.77 13.78 25.30
C LYS A 39 -7.87 13.26 26.23
N GLY A 40 -8.40 12.07 25.91
CA GLY A 40 -9.47 11.44 26.69
C GLY A 40 -10.88 12.03 26.51
N LYS A 41 -11.07 13.00 25.62
CA LYS A 41 -12.38 13.61 25.32
C LYS A 41 -12.86 13.17 23.94
N THR A 42 -14.11 12.71 23.87
CA THR A 42 -14.75 12.40 22.59
C THR A 42 -15.29 13.67 21.96
N LEU A 43 -14.81 13.97 20.74
CA LEU A 43 -15.11 15.19 19.98
C LEU A 43 -15.62 14.81 18.59
N ARG A 44 -16.55 15.62 18.06
CA ARG A 44 -16.88 15.59 16.64
C ARG A 44 -15.96 16.58 15.95
N LYS A 45 -15.23 16.14 14.92
CA LYS A 45 -14.21 16.93 14.24
C LYS A 45 -14.36 16.81 12.72
N ARG A 46 -14.18 17.93 12.02
CA ARG A 46 -14.12 17.97 10.55
C ARG A 46 -12.68 17.77 10.12
N PHE A 47 -12.50 16.81 9.24
CA PHE A 47 -11.22 16.46 8.64
C PHE A 47 -11.21 16.80 7.17
N TYR A 48 -10.03 17.02 6.64
CA TYR A 48 -9.81 17.14 5.21
C TYR A 48 -8.48 16.54 4.78
N ARG A 49 -8.42 16.20 3.51
CA ARG A 49 -7.21 15.92 2.76
C ARG A 49 -7.29 16.65 1.43
N SER A 50 -6.28 17.43 1.14
CA SER A 50 -6.09 18.09 -0.14
C SER A 50 -4.80 17.58 -0.78
N VAL A 51 -4.84 17.33 -2.07
CA VAL A 51 -3.68 17.01 -2.90
C VAL A 51 -3.68 18.00 -4.04
N THR A 52 -2.59 18.71 -4.21
CA THR A 52 -2.37 19.59 -5.38
C THR A 52 -1.16 19.11 -6.14
N CYS A 53 -1.20 19.16 -7.46
CA CYS A 53 -0.10 18.74 -8.32
C CYS A 53 -0.06 19.63 -9.57
N ALA A 54 1.01 20.39 -9.74
CA ALA A 54 1.15 21.31 -10.87
C ALA A 54 1.21 20.61 -12.25
N LYS A 55 1.61 19.33 -12.25
CA LYS A 55 1.67 18.47 -13.45
C LYS A 55 0.37 17.66 -13.69
N GLY A 56 -0.73 18.06 -13.08
CA GLY A 56 -2.01 17.34 -13.11
C GLY A 56 -2.16 16.31 -12.00
N ILE A 57 -3.43 16.00 -11.63
CA ILE A 57 -3.71 14.98 -10.61
C ILE A 57 -3.15 13.64 -11.06
N PRO A 58 -2.32 12.99 -10.23
CA PRO A 58 -1.70 11.74 -10.57
C PRO A 58 -2.72 10.63 -10.85
N GLU A 59 -2.48 9.90 -11.91
CA GLU A 59 -3.18 8.67 -12.24
C GLU A 59 -2.67 7.50 -11.38
N HIS A 60 -3.26 6.33 -11.58
CA HIS A 60 -2.93 5.12 -10.80
C HIS A 60 -1.47 4.67 -10.92
N HIS A 61 -0.77 5.00 -12.01
CA HIS A 61 0.66 4.69 -12.18
C HIS A 61 1.55 5.27 -11.08
N VAL A 62 1.14 6.38 -10.45
CA VAL A 62 1.83 6.96 -9.30
C VAL A 62 1.92 5.96 -8.14
N ASN A 63 0.91 5.10 -7.97
CA ASN A 63 0.94 4.08 -6.91
C ASN A 63 2.05 3.06 -7.15
N ASP A 64 2.29 2.65 -8.39
CA ASP A 64 3.35 1.70 -8.73
C ASP A 64 4.72 2.29 -8.42
N VAL A 65 4.96 3.54 -8.86
CA VAL A 65 6.23 4.24 -8.60
C VAL A 65 6.43 4.47 -7.11
N MET A 66 5.39 4.91 -6.39
CA MET A 66 5.46 5.09 -4.93
C MET A 66 5.80 3.79 -4.20
N VAL A 67 5.20 2.65 -4.58
CA VAL A 67 5.52 1.35 -3.99
C VAL A 67 6.95 0.94 -4.31
N ALA A 68 7.46 1.20 -5.53
CA ALA A 68 8.84 0.93 -5.89
C ALA A 68 9.83 1.75 -5.06
N LEU A 69 9.62 3.06 -4.96
CA LEU A 69 10.49 3.95 -4.17
C LEU A 69 10.47 3.58 -2.68
N LEU A 70 9.30 3.25 -2.13
CA LEU A 70 9.17 2.80 -0.75
C LEU A 70 9.90 1.47 -0.52
N SER A 71 9.80 0.52 -1.46
CA SER A 71 10.52 -0.76 -1.37
C SER A 71 12.03 -0.57 -1.36
N LEU A 72 12.57 0.27 -2.24
CA LEU A 72 14.00 0.59 -2.26
C LEU A 72 14.46 1.29 -0.98
N SER A 73 13.63 2.19 -0.43
CA SER A 73 13.92 2.84 0.86
C SER A 73 13.94 1.83 2.00
N GLU A 74 13.03 0.87 2.00
CA GLU A 74 12.94 -0.20 2.98
C GLU A 74 14.14 -1.16 2.87
N ASP A 75 14.54 -1.52 1.66
CA ASP A 75 15.70 -2.38 1.41
C ASP A 75 17.01 -1.73 1.90
N SER A 76 17.10 -0.39 1.86
CA SER A 76 18.21 0.38 2.46
C SER A 76 18.03 0.64 3.97
N GLY A 77 16.97 0.13 4.60
CA GLY A 77 16.65 0.36 6.01
C GLY A 77 16.29 1.81 6.33
N PHE A 78 15.82 2.60 5.36
CA PHE A 78 15.57 4.04 5.51
C PHE A 78 16.78 4.81 6.05
N SER A 79 17.99 4.42 5.63
CA SER A 79 19.24 5.03 6.11
C SER A 79 19.46 6.44 5.56
N ASP A 80 18.95 6.71 4.36
CA ASP A 80 19.03 8.01 3.69
C ASP A 80 17.70 8.35 3.03
N ARG A 81 17.39 9.65 2.97
CA ARG A 81 16.25 10.17 2.23
C ARG A 81 16.49 10.21 0.71
N ILE A 82 17.75 10.08 0.26
CA ILE A 82 18.15 10.08 -1.13
C ILE A 82 18.29 8.63 -1.59
N LEU A 83 17.43 8.24 -2.53
CA LEU A 83 17.51 6.97 -3.22
C LEU A 83 18.39 7.11 -4.45
N ARG A 84 19.32 6.18 -4.62
CA ARG A 84 20.16 6.02 -5.82
C ARG A 84 19.73 4.74 -6.51
N THR A 85 19.34 4.85 -7.75
CA THR A 85 18.85 3.74 -8.56
C THR A 85 19.06 4.07 -10.06
N THR A 86 18.50 3.27 -10.94
CA THR A 86 18.43 3.56 -12.35
C THR A 86 16.98 3.50 -12.83
N ARG A 87 16.67 4.20 -13.94
CA ARG A 87 15.34 4.09 -14.56
C ARG A 87 15.02 2.64 -14.93
N TYR A 88 16.02 1.90 -15.40
CA TYR A 88 15.90 0.48 -15.75
C TYR A 88 15.51 -0.39 -14.55
N GLU A 89 16.19 -0.21 -13.40
CA GLU A 89 15.88 -0.95 -12.17
C GLU A 89 14.45 -0.67 -11.68
N LEU A 90 14.02 0.60 -11.72
CA LEU A 90 12.65 0.96 -11.34
C LEU A 90 11.62 0.27 -12.25
N LEU A 91 11.80 0.32 -13.58
CA LEU A 91 10.89 -0.37 -14.51
C LEU A 91 10.87 -1.89 -14.26
N LYS A 92 12.03 -2.49 -14.03
CA LYS A 92 12.15 -3.93 -13.72
C LYS A 92 11.46 -4.30 -12.42
N LEU A 93 11.63 -3.50 -11.37
CA LEU A 93 10.98 -3.72 -10.08
C LEU A 93 9.46 -3.68 -10.20
N MET A 94 8.94 -2.74 -10.98
CA MET A 94 7.51 -2.59 -11.24
C MET A 94 6.95 -3.60 -12.24
N GLY A 95 7.81 -4.36 -12.95
CA GLY A 95 7.40 -5.23 -14.04
C GLY A 95 6.90 -4.47 -15.27
N TRP A 96 7.29 -3.20 -15.41
CA TRP A 96 6.96 -2.40 -16.59
C TRP A 96 7.89 -2.73 -17.75
N PRO A 97 7.40 -2.65 -19.01
CA PRO A 97 8.24 -2.82 -20.19
C PRO A 97 9.35 -1.77 -20.27
N THR A 98 10.54 -2.19 -20.68
CA THR A 98 11.72 -1.31 -20.83
C THR A 98 11.73 -0.65 -22.20
N THR A 99 10.68 0.08 -22.55
CA THR A 99 10.53 0.83 -23.79
C THR A 99 10.52 2.33 -23.54
N LYS A 100 10.84 3.16 -24.55
CA LYS A 100 10.84 4.62 -24.45
C LYS A 100 9.56 5.14 -23.78
N HIS A 101 8.40 4.67 -24.21
CA HIS A 101 7.10 5.08 -23.66
C HIS A 101 7.00 4.90 -22.13
N TYR A 102 7.57 3.82 -21.57
CA TYR A 102 7.53 3.57 -20.14
C TYR A 102 8.62 4.35 -19.38
N TYR A 103 9.75 4.67 -20.01
CA TYR A 103 10.72 5.61 -19.46
C TYR A 103 10.13 7.02 -19.36
N ASP A 104 9.50 7.51 -20.41
CA ASP A 104 8.83 8.83 -20.42
C ASP A 104 7.70 8.88 -19.36
N ARG A 105 6.94 7.79 -19.23
CA ARG A 105 5.91 7.68 -18.21
C ARG A 105 6.48 7.71 -16.80
N LEU A 106 7.57 6.99 -16.54
CA LEU A 106 8.24 6.99 -15.23
C LEU A 106 8.70 8.40 -14.87
N GLU A 107 9.36 9.09 -15.79
CA GLU A 107 9.83 10.47 -15.62
C GLU A 107 8.65 11.41 -15.30
N HIS A 108 7.58 11.34 -16.09
CA HIS A 108 6.38 12.13 -15.85
C HIS A 108 5.77 11.87 -14.45
N VAL A 109 5.73 10.62 -14.02
CA VAL A 109 5.21 10.27 -12.68
C VAL A 109 6.12 10.80 -11.57
N ILE A 110 7.43 10.74 -11.72
CA ILE A 110 8.37 11.31 -10.74
C ILE A 110 8.23 12.83 -10.66
N ASP A 111 8.08 13.51 -11.81
CA ASP A 111 7.76 14.93 -11.90
C ASP A 111 6.45 15.27 -11.17
N GLN A 112 5.40 14.45 -11.35
CA GLN A 112 4.15 14.62 -10.63
C GLN A 112 4.36 14.48 -9.11
N LEU A 113 5.10 13.48 -8.66
CA LEU A 113 5.40 13.26 -7.24
C LEU A 113 6.19 14.42 -6.63
N GLN A 114 7.12 15.03 -7.38
CA GLN A 114 7.88 16.19 -6.93
C GLN A 114 6.99 17.43 -6.78
N THR A 115 6.05 17.63 -7.71
CA THR A 115 5.14 18.79 -7.67
C THR A 115 3.90 18.55 -6.84
N MET A 116 3.77 17.36 -6.25
CA MET A 116 2.62 16.99 -5.41
C MET A 116 2.78 17.50 -3.99
N THR A 117 1.81 18.31 -3.57
CA THR A 117 1.67 18.75 -2.17
C THR A 117 0.45 18.08 -1.55
N ILE A 118 0.64 17.48 -0.40
CA ILE A 118 -0.43 16.88 0.41
C ILE A 118 -0.66 17.76 1.63
N GLU A 119 -1.91 18.19 1.83
CA GLU A 119 -2.34 18.90 3.02
C GLU A 119 -3.45 18.12 3.72
N THR A 120 -3.36 17.96 5.03
CA THR A 120 -4.36 17.24 5.82
C THR A 120 -4.32 17.66 7.29
N ASN A 121 -5.47 17.61 7.95
CA ASN A 121 -5.57 17.75 9.41
C ASN A 121 -5.95 16.42 10.09
N ALA A 122 -5.82 15.30 9.39
CA ALA A 122 -6.23 13.98 9.87
C ALA A 122 -5.06 13.10 10.35
N LEU A 123 -3.83 13.65 10.46
CA LEU A 123 -2.69 12.89 10.98
C LEU A 123 -2.71 12.89 12.51
N TRP A 124 -2.77 11.68 13.07
CA TRP A 124 -2.73 11.47 14.51
C TRP A 124 -1.30 11.61 15.03
N ASN A 125 -1.12 12.43 16.07
CA ASN A 125 0.13 12.48 16.82
C ASN A 125 -0.05 11.73 18.14
N PRO A 126 0.67 10.62 18.36
CA PRO A 126 0.53 9.80 19.57
C PRO A 126 1.09 10.49 20.83
N GLU A 127 2.06 11.37 20.69
CA GLU A 127 2.67 12.08 21.83
C GLU A 127 1.72 13.11 22.41
N THR A 128 1.09 13.91 21.54
CA THR A 128 0.14 14.95 21.97
C THR A 128 -1.29 14.43 22.11
N GLN A 129 -1.57 13.21 21.62
CA GLN A 129 -2.91 12.61 21.53
C GLN A 129 -3.93 13.52 20.82
N THR A 130 -3.49 14.15 19.75
CA THR A 130 -4.30 15.07 18.93
C THR A 130 -4.06 14.84 17.45
N HIS A 131 -4.99 15.31 16.61
CA HIS A 131 -4.79 15.36 15.16
C HIS A 131 -4.14 16.70 14.79
N TRP A 132 -3.07 16.60 13.99
CA TRP A 132 -2.30 17.72 13.52
C TRP A 132 -2.63 18.08 12.07
N LYS A 133 -2.48 19.37 11.77
CA LYS A 133 -2.48 19.86 10.39
C LYS A 133 -1.06 19.76 9.83
N PHE A 134 -0.94 19.09 8.68
CA PHE A 134 0.30 18.97 7.93
C PHE A 134 0.12 19.44 6.50
N ALA A 135 1.16 20.07 5.96
CA ALA A 135 1.32 20.34 4.54
C ALA A 135 2.75 19.95 4.16
N PHE A 136 2.90 19.05 3.21
CA PHE A 136 4.21 18.54 2.79
C PHE A 136 4.19 18.06 1.34
N ASN A 137 5.35 18.12 0.71
CA ASN A 137 5.57 17.51 -0.60
C ASN A 137 5.93 16.03 -0.45
N VAL A 138 5.71 15.25 -1.50
CA VAL A 138 6.07 13.83 -1.53
C VAL A 138 7.56 13.68 -1.78
N LEU A 139 8.06 14.28 -2.86
CA LEU A 139 9.48 14.33 -3.19
C LEU A 139 9.99 15.78 -3.08
N ASP A 140 11.25 15.92 -2.70
CA ASP A 140 11.98 17.18 -2.62
C ASP A 140 12.60 17.54 -3.97
N SER A 141 13.33 16.56 -4.53
CA SER A 141 14.04 16.72 -5.78
C SER A 141 14.28 15.36 -6.45
N HIS A 142 14.59 15.40 -7.73
CA HIS A 142 15.11 14.27 -8.46
C HIS A 142 16.11 14.73 -9.51
N ALA A 143 16.98 13.82 -9.94
CA ALA A 143 17.84 13.98 -11.09
C ALA A 143 17.94 12.64 -11.82
N MET A 144 17.80 12.68 -13.13
CA MET A 144 17.92 11.53 -14.01
C MET A 144 18.95 11.83 -15.09
N ASP A 145 19.73 10.84 -15.47
CA ASP A 145 20.60 10.96 -16.63
C ASP A 145 19.74 11.27 -17.87
N PRO A 146 19.92 12.43 -18.52
CA PRO A 146 19.10 12.85 -19.66
C PRO A 146 19.38 12.04 -20.94
N SER A 147 20.41 11.20 -20.94
CA SER A 147 20.77 10.37 -22.09
C SER A 147 19.69 9.33 -22.34
N GLU A 148 18.94 9.50 -23.42
CA GLU A 148 17.94 8.51 -23.87
C GLU A 148 18.59 7.15 -24.16
N ASP A 149 19.86 7.14 -24.54
CA ASP A 149 20.63 5.96 -24.90
C ASP A 149 21.24 5.24 -23.68
N ASN A 150 21.14 5.85 -22.47
CA ASN A 150 21.68 5.27 -21.24
C ASN A 150 20.61 5.03 -20.17
N PRO A 151 19.76 3.99 -20.32
CA PRO A 151 18.71 3.68 -19.34
C PRO A 151 19.26 3.19 -17.99
N VAL A 152 20.54 2.87 -17.92
CA VAL A 152 21.25 2.48 -16.69
C VAL A 152 22.00 3.67 -16.05
N GLY A 153 21.83 4.87 -16.60
CA GLY A 153 22.32 6.10 -15.98
C GLY A 153 21.75 6.32 -14.59
N GLU A 154 22.57 6.89 -13.71
CA GLU A 154 22.23 7.09 -12.33
C GLU A 154 21.01 8.01 -12.15
N THR A 155 20.07 7.60 -11.36
CA THR A 155 18.87 8.33 -11.01
C THR A 155 18.84 8.59 -9.52
N TYR A 156 18.66 9.83 -9.12
CA TYR A 156 18.50 10.26 -7.74
C TYR A 156 17.06 10.68 -7.50
N VAL A 157 16.47 10.17 -6.42
CA VAL A 157 15.15 10.61 -5.97
C VAL A 157 15.26 10.92 -4.48
N ALA A 158 14.97 12.15 -4.10
CA ALA A 158 15.01 12.57 -2.70
C ALA A 158 13.59 12.72 -2.14
N TRP A 159 13.28 11.98 -1.09
CA TRP A 159 12.07 12.21 -0.32
C TRP A 159 12.07 13.59 0.32
N ALA A 160 10.93 14.27 0.33
CA ALA A 160 10.79 15.48 1.15
C ALA A 160 11.00 15.13 2.64
N PRO A 161 11.66 16.00 3.44
CA PRO A 161 12.03 15.70 4.83
C PRO A 161 10.85 15.20 5.67
N THR A 162 9.71 15.89 5.62
CA THR A 162 8.50 15.49 6.35
C THR A 162 7.96 14.13 5.87
N MET A 163 7.94 13.89 4.57
CA MET A 163 7.52 12.59 4.02
C MET A 163 8.45 11.48 4.48
N PHE A 164 9.76 11.72 4.44
CA PHE A 164 10.76 10.75 4.91
C PHE A 164 10.57 10.40 6.39
N GLN A 165 10.35 11.40 7.25
CA GLN A 165 10.03 11.15 8.66
C GLN A 165 8.77 10.29 8.82
N LEU A 166 7.71 10.57 8.06
CA LEU A 166 6.46 9.81 8.14
C LEU A 166 6.63 8.34 7.72
N ILE A 167 7.44 8.07 6.68
CA ILE A 167 7.65 6.70 6.19
C ILE A 167 8.66 5.92 7.04
N SER A 168 9.67 6.59 7.62
CA SER A 168 10.71 5.95 8.45
C SER A 168 10.26 5.70 9.89
N LEU A 169 9.33 6.49 10.44
CA LEU A 169 8.81 6.38 11.80
C LEU A 169 7.73 5.30 11.97
N THR A 170 7.86 4.13 11.35
CA THR A 170 6.99 2.96 11.58
C THR A 170 5.48 3.14 11.33
N TYR A 171 5.04 4.23 10.74
CA TYR A 171 3.65 4.39 10.29
C TYR A 171 3.34 3.64 8.98
N GLY A 172 4.38 3.14 8.32
CA GLY A 172 4.28 2.31 7.13
C GLY A 172 4.00 0.86 7.49
N LYS A 173 3.05 0.24 6.82
CA LYS A 173 2.90 -1.20 6.82
C LYS A 173 3.68 -1.76 5.64
N THR A 174 4.46 -2.82 5.87
CA THR A 174 5.09 -3.59 4.80
C THR A 174 4.03 -4.15 3.86
N LEU A 175 4.21 -3.90 2.60
CA LEU A 175 3.40 -4.44 1.52
C LEU A 175 4.23 -5.48 0.77
N SER A 176 3.67 -6.66 0.46
CA SER A 176 4.34 -7.59 -0.44
C SER A 176 4.40 -7.00 -1.84
N THR A 177 5.55 -6.42 -2.19
CA THR A 177 5.78 -5.80 -3.50
C THR A 177 5.69 -6.82 -4.62
N GLN A 178 6.21 -8.02 -4.41
CA GLN A 178 6.10 -9.11 -5.38
C GLN A 178 4.63 -9.47 -5.68
N PHE A 179 3.81 -9.60 -4.64
CA PHE A 179 2.38 -9.87 -4.83
C PHE A 179 1.69 -8.69 -5.49
N TYR A 180 1.98 -7.46 -5.03
CA TYR A 180 1.41 -6.24 -5.57
C TYR A 180 1.66 -6.10 -7.08
N TYR A 181 2.91 -6.26 -7.54
CA TYR A 181 3.23 -6.15 -8.96
C TYR A 181 2.76 -7.33 -9.81
N ALA A 182 2.52 -8.49 -9.19
CA ALA A 182 1.90 -9.62 -9.88
C ALA A 182 0.40 -9.44 -10.12
N LEU A 183 -0.25 -8.43 -9.50
CA LEU A 183 -1.67 -8.16 -9.72
C LEU A 183 -1.91 -7.53 -11.10
N PRO A 184 -2.99 -7.95 -11.81
CA PRO A 184 -3.14 -7.66 -13.24
C PRO A 184 -3.52 -6.22 -13.57
N ASN A 185 -4.14 -5.49 -12.64
CA ASN A 185 -4.63 -4.14 -12.89
C ASN A 185 -4.75 -3.30 -11.61
N ASP A 186 -4.93 -2.00 -11.79
CA ASP A 186 -4.91 -1.01 -10.72
C ASP A 186 -6.06 -1.16 -9.74
N THR A 187 -7.23 -1.58 -10.18
CA THR A 187 -8.40 -1.81 -9.31
C THR A 187 -8.08 -2.90 -8.28
N VAL A 188 -7.49 -4.01 -8.73
CA VAL A 188 -7.06 -5.12 -7.85
C VAL A 188 -5.94 -4.65 -6.92
N LYS A 189 -4.97 -3.89 -7.43
CA LYS A 189 -3.86 -3.32 -6.64
C LYS A 189 -4.37 -2.38 -5.55
N LEU A 190 -5.32 -1.49 -5.86
CA LEU A 190 -5.93 -0.60 -4.88
C LEU A 190 -6.73 -1.36 -3.83
N ALA A 191 -7.54 -2.34 -4.25
CA ALA A 191 -8.28 -3.20 -3.34
C ALA A 191 -7.33 -3.95 -2.39
N TYR A 192 -6.25 -4.56 -2.93
CA TYR A 192 -5.24 -5.26 -2.15
C TYR A 192 -4.61 -4.34 -1.10
N ARG A 193 -4.10 -3.16 -1.50
CA ARG A 193 -3.45 -2.20 -0.56
C ARG A 193 -4.38 -1.79 0.57
N TRP A 194 -5.65 -1.53 0.25
CA TRP A 194 -6.62 -1.13 1.25
C TRP A 194 -6.97 -2.28 2.20
N LEU A 195 -7.28 -3.46 1.65
CA LEU A 195 -7.60 -4.65 2.43
C LEU A 195 -6.43 -5.04 3.32
N ASP A 196 -5.21 -5.01 2.78
CA ASP A 196 -4.00 -5.37 3.49
C ASP A 196 -3.79 -4.49 4.74
N LYS A 197 -4.01 -3.18 4.60
CA LYS A 197 -3.98 -2.26 5.75
C LYS A 197 -5.09 -2.56 6.77
N ARG A 198 -6.29 -2.92 6.32
CA ARG A 198 -7.44 -3.16 7.21
C ARG A 198 -7.37 -4.50 7.91
N PHE A 199 -6.81 -5.50 7.28
CA PHE A 199 -6.58 -6.81 7.91
C PHE A 199 -5.60 -6.79 9.09
N LEU A 200 -4.92 -5.67 9.36
CA LEU A 200 -4.23 -5.45 10.63
C LEU A 200 -5.19 -5.36 11.82
N GLN A 201 -6.43 -4.95 11.59
CA GLN A 201 -7.43 -4.72 12.63
C GLN A 201 -8.32 -5.93 12.87
N GLY A 202 -8.31 -6.93 11.99
CA GLY A 202 -9.12 -8.14 12.09
C GLY A 202 -9.09 -8.99 10.83
N SER A 203 -9.48 -10.25 10.96
CA SER A 203 -9.49 -11.20 9.84
C SER A 203 -10.67 -11.02 8.88
N THR A 204 -11.69 -10.27 9.27
CA THR A 204 -12.89 -10.01 8.47
C THR A 204 -13.14 -8.51 8.37
N ILE A 205 -13.38 -8.02 7.17
CA ILE A 205 -13.66 -6.62 6.88
C ILE A 205 -15.02 -6.55 6.20
N GLU A 206 -15.87 -5.67 6.67
CA GLU A 206 -17.17 -5.40 6.09
C GLU A 206 -17.24 -3.95 5.64
N MET A 207 -17.77 -3.69 4.44
CA MET A 207 -17.95 -2.34 3.93
C MET A 207 -19.11 -2.26 2.95
N ASP A 208 -19.86 -1.17 3.01
CA ASP A 208 -20.93 -0.89 2.05
C ASP A 208 -20.40 -0.90 0.61
N VAL A 209 -21.19 -1.45 -0.33
CA VAL A 209 -20.81 -1.62 -1.74
C VAL A 209 -20.47 -0.29 -2.40
N ILE A 210 -21.32 0.72 -2.19
CA ILE A 210 -21.15 2.06 -2.77
C ILE A 210 -19.96 2.77 -2.14
N GLU A 211 -19.83 2.66 -0.81
CA GLU A 211 -18.72 3.25 -0.08
C GLU A 211 -17.37 2.67 -0.52
N PHE A 212 -17.29 1.35 -0.67
CA PHE A 212 -16.07 0.69 -1.14
C PHE A 212 -15.67 1.16 -2.54
N ALA A 213 -16.62 1.17 -3.47
CA ALA A 213 -16.37 1.58 -4.84
C ALA A 213 -15.92 3.04 -4.95
N ASN A 214 -16.61 3.95 -4.28
CA ASN A 214 -16.33 5.39 -4.34
C ASN A 214 -15.05 5.76 -3.60
N ARG A 215 -14.90 5.30 -2.35
CA ARG A 215 -13.84 5.80 -1.46
C ARG A 215 -12.51 5.07 -1.62
N ILE A 216 -12.59 3.78 -1.96
CA ILE A 216 -11.39 2.94 -2.01
C ILE A 216 -10.89 2.80 -3.43
N LEU A 217 -11.80 2.51 -4.36
CA LEU A 217 -11.42 2.29 -5.75
C LEU A 217 -11.51 3.55 -6.60
N ASN A 218 -11.96 4.67 -6.02
CA ASN A 218 -12.21 5.90 -6.75
C ASN A 218 -13.08 5.67 -8.01
N TYR A 219 -13.98 4.70 -7.90
CA TYR A 219 -14.87 4.31 -8.96
C TYR A 219 -16.02 5.32 -9.04
N ARG A 220 -16.13 6.02 -10.17
CA ARG A 220 -17.20 7.00 -10.36
C ARG A 220 -18.52 6.27 -10.55
N ILE A 221 -19.34 6.27 -9.52
CA ILE A 221 -20.70 5.75 -9.55
C ILE A 221 -21.60 6.88 -10.05
N GLY A 222 -22.18 6.68 -11.22
CA GLY A 222 -23.28 7.51 -11.70
C GLY A 222 -24.60 7.10 -11.03
N SER A 223 -25.59 6.73 -11.84
CA SER A 223 -26.88 6.17 -11.38
C SER A 223 -26.85 4.63 -11.21
N GLU A 224 -25.68 4.04 -11.01
CA GLU A 224 -25.53 2.58 -10.99
C GLU A 224 -26.14 1.96 -9.74
N HIS A 225 -26.94 0.92 -9.95
CA HIS A 225 -27.50 0.12 -8.87
C HIS A 225 -26.39 -0.73 -8.21
N PRO A 226 -26.42 -0.97 -6.89
CA PRO A 226 -25.41 -1.77 -6.18
C PRO A 226 -25.08 -3.13 -6.84
N SER A 227 -26.08 -3.77 -7.49
CA SER A 227 -25.87 -5.02 -8.22
C SER A 227 -24.96 -4.87 -9.44
N GLN A 228 -24.98 -3.74 -10.12
CA GLN A 228 -24.12 -3.46 -11.27
C GLN A 228 -22.67 -3.24 -10.79
N ILE A 229 -22.50 -2.54 -9.67
CA ILE A 229 -21.20 -2.33 -9.04
C ILE A 229 -20.60 -3.68 -8.64
N ILE A 230 -21.38 -4.55 -8.00
CA ILE A 230 -20.96 -5.90 -7.61
C ILE A 230 -20.53 -6.70 -8.84
N SER A 231 -21.32 -6.68 -9.93
CA SER A 231 -20.98 -7.39 -11.17
C SER A 231 -19.69 -6.88 -11.80
N LYS A 232 -19.40 -5.58 -11.71
CA LYS A 232 -18.18 -4.97 -12.26
C LYS A 232 -16.94 -5.25 -11.38
N LEU A 233 -17.10 -5.19 -10.06
CA LEU A 233 -15.98 -5.34 -9.13
C LEU A 233 -15.69 -6.80 -8.76
N GLY A 234 -16.69 -7.69 -8.85
CA GLY A 234 -16.56 -9.10 -8.51
C GLY A 234 -15.33 -9.78 -9.14
N PRO A 235 -15.12 -9.69 -10.47
CA PRO A 235 -13.97 -10.30 -11.12
C PRO A 235 -12.61 -9.83 -10.58
N HIS A 236 -12.53 -8.60 -10.06
CA HIS A 236 -11.32 -8.09 -9.43
C HIS A 236 -11.08 -8.74 -8.06
N PHE A 237 -12.15 -8.99 -7.30
CA PHE A 237 -12.04 -9.67 -6.01
C PHE A 237 -11.83 -11.18 -6.18
N ASP A 238 -12.40 -11.79 -7.24
CA ASP A 238 -12.12 -13.17 -7.62
C ASP A 238 -10.62 -13.36 -7.87
N THR A 239 -9.97 -12.39 -8.53
CA THR A 239 -8.52 -12.42 -8.73
C THR A 239 -7.73 -12.49 -7.40
N LEU A 240 -8.16 -11.77 -6.36
CA LEU A 240 -7.53 -11.84 -5.05
C LEU A 240 -7.82 -13.17 -4.35
N ALA A 241 -9.03 -13.71 -4.53
CA ALA A 241 -9.45 -14.99 -3.96
C ALA A 241 -8.71 -16.17 -4.62
N GLU A 242 -8.62 -16.20 -5.95
CA GLU A 242 -7.89 -17.21 -6.72
C GLU A 242 -6.40 -17.25 -6.35
N ARG A 243 -5.83 -16.09 -6.02
CA ARG A 243 -4.45 -15.98 -5.54
C ARG A 243 -4.31 -16.33 -4.04
N GLY A 244 -5.39 -16.74 -3.39
CA GLY A 244 -5.39 -17.18 -1.99
C GLY A 244 -5.22 -16.03 -0.97
N TYR A 245 -5.43 -14.77 -1.37
CA TYR A 245 -5.25 -13.61 -0.49
C TYR A 245 -6.41 -13.45 0.50
N CYS A 246 -7.65 -13.51 0.01
CA CYS A 246 -8.87 -13.43 0.81
C CYS A 246 -10.01 -14.17 0.12
N THR A 247 -11.03 -14.51 0.86
CA THR A 247 -12.35 -14.82 0.29
C THR A 247 -13.23 -13.59 0.37
N TRP A 248 -14.25 -13.53 -0.49
CA TRP A 248 -15.21 -12.44 -0.44
C TRP A 248 -16.63 -12.92 -0.71
N GLU A 249 -17.59 -12.22 -0.19
CA GLU A 249 -19.01 -12.45 -0.40
C GLU A 249 -19.80 -11.15 -0.27
N VAL A 250 -21.04 -11.16 -0.75
CA VAL A 250 -21.99 -10.04 -0.58
C VAL A 250 -23.04 -10.45 0.42
N LYS A 251 -23.24 -9.60 1.44
CA LYS A 251 -24.30 -9.79 2.43
C LYS A 251 -25.30 -8.66 2.40
N PRO A 252 -26.58 -8.92 2.77
CA PRO A 252 -27.53 -7.86 3.05
C PRO A 252 -27.03 -6.93 4.16
N SER A 253 -27.32 -5.65 4.05
CA SER A 253 -26.93 -4.64 5.02
C SER A 253 -28.06 -3.64 5.25
N LYS A 254 -28.05 -2.99 6.40
CA LYS A 254 -28.93 -1.84 6.70
C LYS A 254 -28.34 -0.52 6.22
N THR A 255 -27.20 -0.55 5.51
CA THR A 255 -26.55 0.62 4.91
C THR A 255 -27.31 1.14 3.70
N ALA A 256 -26.95 2.32 3.22
CA ALA A 256 -27.62 3.01 2.12
C ALA A 256 -27.76 2.17 0.83
N SER A 257 -26.77 1.31 0.51
CA SER A 257 -26.84 0.43 -0.67
C SER A 257 -27.67 -0.83 -0.45
N GLY A 258 -28.08 -1.15 0.78
CA GLY A 258 -28.74 -2.40 1.15
C GLY A 258 -27.82 -3.64 1.08
N LYS A 259 -26.57 -3.48 0.67
CA LYS A 259 -25.59 -4.56 0.47
C LYS A 259 -24.21 -4.15 0.96
N LYS A 260 -23.44 -5.12 1.46
CA LYS A 260 -22.06 -4.92 1.86
C LYS A 260 -21.16 -6.02 1.27
N PHE A 261 -19.94 -5.66 0.93
CA PHE A 261 -18.86 -6.61 0.74
C PHE A 261 -18.35 -7.10 2.10
N VAL A 262 -18.09 -8.38 2.19
CA VAL A 262 -17.45 -9.03 3.33
C VAL A 262 -16.23 -9.74 2.79
N PHE A 263 -15.05 -9.28 3.21
CA PHE A 263 -13.78 -9.89 2.87
C PHE A 263 -13.25 -10.64 4.10
N THR A 264 -12.90 -11.90 3.92
CA THR A 264 -12.29 -12.71 4.97
C THR A 264 -10.90 -13.12 4.52
N ARG A 265 -9.92 -12.79 5.34
CA ARG A 265 -8.54 -13.10 5.08
C ARG A 265 -8.28 -14.59 5.10
N THR A 266 -7.53 -15.10 4.13
CA THR A 266 -7.04 -16.47 4.17
C THR A 266 -5.70 -16.53 4.91
N LEU A 267 -5.48 -17.57 5.72
CA LEU A 267 -4.27 -17.76 6.53
C LEU A 267 -2.98 -17.98 5.69
N ARG A 268 -3.10 -18.01 4.36
CA ARG A 268 -1.98 -18.28 3.45
C ARG A 268 -1.08 -17.09 3.17
N PHE A 269 -1.47 -15.89 3.64
CA PHE A 269 -0.70 -14.66 3.39
C PHE A 269 -0.12 -14.09 4.67
N SER A 270 1.16 -14.18 4.81
CA SER A 270 1.92 -13.89 6.02
C SER A 270 2.44 -12.46 6.16
N CYS A 271 2.30 -11.57 5.15
CA CYS A 271 2.62 -10.14 5.32
C CYS A 271 1.94 -9.49 6.53
N VAL A 272 1.00 -10.19 7.18
CA VAL A 272 0.28 -9.77 8.37
C VAL A 272 0.78 -10.42 9.65
N LEU A 273 1.49 -11.54 9.52
CA LEU A 273 2.14 -12.15 10.69
C LEU A 273 3.29 -11.25 11.19
N TYR A 274 3.83 -10.39 10.31
CA TYR A 274 4.99 -9.56 10.62
C TYR A 274 4.72 -8.07 10.34
N PRO A 275 3.85 -7.42 11.14
CA PRO A 275 3.44 -6.03 10.91
C PRO A 275 4.51 -5.00 11.24
N SER A 276 5.63 -5.42 11.80
CA SER A 276 6.75 -4.55 12.18
C SER A 276 8.08 -5.31 12.16
N ARG A 277 9.18 -4.55 12.07
CA ARG A 277 10.54 -5.12 12.22
C ARG A 277 10.66 -5.95 13.50
N GLN A 278 10.09 -5.47 14.59
CA GLN A 278 10.11 -6.19 15.87
C GLN A 278 9.35 -7.51 15.81
N ALA A 279 8.26 -7.59 15.07
CA ALA A 279 7.52 -8.84 14.88
C ALA A 279 8.34 -9.88 14.10
N ILE A 280 9.13 -9.45 13.12
CA ILE A 280 10.03 -10.33 12.37
C ILE A 280 11.17 -10.83 13.27
N VAL A 281 11.81 -9.94 14.02
CA VAL A 281 12.84 -10.30 15.00
C VAL A 281 12.26 -11.31 15.99
N SER A 282 11.08 -11.06 16.54
CA SER A 282 10.41 -11.98 17.48
C SER A 282 10.10 -13.33 16.83
N ALA A 283 9.70 -13.36 15.55
CA ALA A 283 9.47 -14.60 14.83
C ALA A 283 10.76 -15.42 14.62
N LEU A 284 11.85 -14.77 14.24
CA LEU A 284 13.16 -15.42 14.12
C LEU A 284 13.62 -15.98 15.47
N VAL A 285 13.44 -15.22 16.56
CA VAL A 285 13.74 -15.66 17.92
C VAL A 285 12.88 -16.86 18.29
N GLY A 286 11.59 -16.86 17.94
CA GLY A 286 10.70 -18.00 18.11
C GLY A 286 11.14 -19.28 17.36
N LEU A 287 11.92 -19.13 16.29
CA LEU A 287 12.57 -20.24 15.57
C LEU A 287 13.96 -20.61 16.16
N GLY A 288 14.34 -20.01 17.28
CA GLY A 288 15.59 -20.30 17.98
C GLY A 288 16.81 -19.48 17.50
N VAL A 289 16.61 -18.43 16.71
CA VAL A 289 17.68 -17.48 16.35
C VAL A 289 17.95 -16.56 17.54
N GLU A 290 19.22 -16.31 17.87
CA GLU A 290 19.58 -15.38 18.94
C GLU A 290 19.08 -13.94 18.63
N PRO A 291 18.59 -13.17 19.62
CA PRO A 291 18.00 -11.85 19.38
C PRO A 291 18.92 -10.89 18.60
N SER A 292 20.20 -10.81 18.98
CA SER A 292 21.18 -9.96 18.30
C SER A 292 21.46 -10.41 16.85
N GLU A 293 21.47 -11.72 16.63
CA GLU A 293 21.62 -12.28 15.27
C GLU A 293 20.37 -12.05 14.43
N ALA A 294 19.17 -12.14 15.02
CA ALA A 294 17.92 -11.87 14.34
C ALA A 294 17.84 -10.39 13.88
N GLU A 295 18.24 -9.45 14.74
CA GLU A 295 18.33 -8.04 14.37
C GLU A 295 19.32 -7.79 13.23
N THR A 296 20.49 -8.43 13.30
CA THR A 296 21.53 -8.38 12.25
C THR A 296 21.00 -8.91 10.92
N LEU A 297 20.34 -10.08 10.93
CA LEU A 297 19.75 -10.66 9.71
C LEU A 297 18.71 -9.72 9.07
N VAL A 298 17.84 -9.12 9.87
CA VAL A 298 16.83 -8.19 9.35
C VAL A 298 17.47 -6.90 8.83
N HIS A 299 18.56 -6.44 9.46
CA HIS A 299 19.28 -5.25 9.01
C HIS A 299 20.10 -5.51 7.74
N GLU A 300 20.82 -6.62 7.67
CA GLU A 300 21.76 -6.93 6.59
C GLU A 300 21.06 -7.40 5.31
N TYR A 301 20.01 -8.21 5.44
CA TYR A 301 19.34 -8.82 4.29
C TYR A 301 18.02 -8.13 3.92
N GLY A 302 17.62 -7.14 4.68
CA GLY A 302 16.38 -6.39 4.48
C GLY A 302 15.13 -7.16 4.89
N TRP A 303 14.13 -6.41 5.26
CA TRP A 303 12.87 -6.93 5.78
C TRP A 303 12.16 -7.89 4.79
N ASN A 304 12.00 -7.45 3.52
CA ASN A 304 11.26 -8.21 2.52
C ASN A 304 11.83 -9.61 2.28
N LEU A 305 13.18 -9.74 2.25
CA LEU A 305 13.80 -11.04 2.07
C LEU A 305 13.55 -11.94 3.28
N VAL A 306 13.70 -11.41 4.49
CA VAL A 306 13.51 -12.18 5.73
C VAL A 306 12.05 -12.65 5.86
N VAL A 307 11.07 -11.78 5.61
CA VAL A 307 9.65 -12.16 5.60
C VAL A 307 9.39 -13.27 4.60
N ARG A 308 9.90 -13.14 3.37
CA ARG A 308 9.75 -14.17 2.33
C ARG A 308 10.29 -15.53 2.77
N GLN A 309 11.42 -15.56 3.46
CA GLN A 309 12.00 -16.82 3.95
C GLN A 309 11.20 -17.40 5.13
N LEU A 310 10.65 -16.56 6.00
CA LEU A 310 9.72 -17.00 7.04
C LEU A 310 8.44 -17.58 6.44
N GLU A 311 7.89 -16.97 5.39
CA GLU A 311 6.77 -17.50 4.63
C GLU A 311 7.08 -18.86 4.03
N HIS A 312 8.22 -18.98 3.38
CA HIS A 312 8.70 -20.24 2.82
C HIS A 312 8.84 -21.33 3.89
N TYR A 313 9.35 -20.98 5.07
CA TYR A 313 9.42 -21.89 6.21
C TYR A 313 8.04 -22.40 6.62
N HIS A 314 7.08 -21.51 6.85
CA HIS A 314 5.72 -21.87 7.25
C HIS A 314 5.01 -22.70 6.19
N TRP A 315 5.19 -22.35 4.92
CA TRP A 315 4.65 -23.13 3.81
C TRP A 315 5.24 -24.54 3.74
N ALA A 316 6.55 -24.68 3.90
CA ALA A 316 7.21 -25.98 3.88
C ALA A 316 6.68 -26.89 5.00
N ILE A 317 6.46 -26.35 6.20
CA ILE A 317 5.85 -27.09 7.32
C ILE A 317 4.39 -27.45 7.03
N ALA A 318 3.61 -26.50 6.54
CA ALA A 318 2.21 -26.75 6.17
C ALA A 318 2.07 -27.80 5.05
N GLY A 319 3.07 -27.90 4.17
CA GLY A 319 3.18 -28.94 3.15
C GLY A 319 3.70 -30.29 3.65
N GLY A 320 3.87 -30.46 4.98
CA GLY A 320 4.31 -31.72 5.59
C GLY A 320 5.82 -31.93 5.59
N LYS A 321 6.64 -30.92 5.26
CA LYS A 321 8.09 -31.04 5.30
C LYS A 321 8.58 -31.04 6.74
N GLU A 322 9.26 -32.12 7.13
CA GLU A 322 9.93 -32.18 8.43
C GLU A 322 11.23 -31.34 8.42
N ILE A 323 11.26 -30.30 9.23
CA ILE A 323 12.44 -29.44 9.40
C ILE A 323 13.05 -29.72 10.77
N LYS A 324 14.11 -30.51 10.79
CA LYS A 324 14.79 -30.95 12.05
C LYS A 324 15.39 -29.79 12.84
N SER A 325 15.85 -28.72 12.18
CA SER A 325 16.44 -27.55 12.83
C SER A 325 15.89 -26.27 12.20
N PRO A 326 14.81 -25.70 12.76
CA PRO A 326 14.23 -24.43 12.29
C PRO A 326 15.25 -23.30 12.20
N ARG A 327 16.07 -23.12 13.26
CA ARG A 327 17.13 -22.12 13.32
C ARG A 327 18.11 -22.23 12.14
N SER A 328 18.65 -23.40 11.91
CA SER A 328 19.65 -23.62 10.85
C SER A 328 19.04 -23.45 9.47
N TRP A 329 17.81 -23.92 9.30
CA TRP A 329 17.10 -23.83 8.04
C TRP A 329 16.82 -22.38 7.66
N ILE A 330 16.22 -21.58 8.57
CA ILE A 330 15.87 -20.19 8.29
C ILE A 330 17.10 -19.29 8.06
N LYS A 331 18.16 -19.48 8.85
CA LYS A 331 19.42 -18.75 8.66
C LYS A 331 20.05 -19.07 7.31
N SER A 332 20.06 -20.33 6.91
CA SER A 332 20.55 -20.76 5.60
C SER A 332 19.72 -20.19 4.47
N ALA A 333 18.38 -20.23 4.60
CA ALA A 333 17.46 -19.69 3.60
C ALA A 333 17.66 -18.16 3.41
N ILE A 334 17.86 -17.41 4.49
CA ILE A 334 18.12 -15.97 4.42
C ILE A 334 19.48 -15.69 3.77
N ARG A 335 20.54 -16.35 4.24
CA ARG A 335 21.94 -16.08 3.80
C ARG A 335 22.19 -16.48 2.36
N TYR A 336 21.64 -17.61 1.93
CA TYR A 336 21.88 -18.15 0.58
C TYR A 336 20.73 -17.85 -0.38
N ARG A 337 19.75 -17.01 0.04
CA ARG A 337 18.58 -16.66 -0.78
C ARG A 337 17.91 -17.90 -1.37
N ASN A 338 17.88 -18.99 -0.62
CA ASN A 338 17.24 -20.25 -1.01
C ASN A 338 15.76 -19.99 -1.21
N GLY A 339 15.32 -19.86 -2.44
CA GLY A 339 13.94 -19.52 -2.79
C GLY A 339 13.81 -18.31 -3.72
N GLU A 340 14.90 -17.81 -4.30
CA GLU A 340 14.81 -16.81 -5.39
C GLU A 340 13.96 -17.33 -6.59
N GLY A 341 13.81 -18.65 -6.72
CA GLY A 341 12.89 -19.30 -7.65
C GLY A 341 11.57 -19.73 -7.04
N TYR A 342 11.30 -19.38 -5.78
CA TYR A 342 10.06 -19.75 -5.10
C TYR A 342 8.89 -19.04 -5.75
N ARG A 343 8.15 -19.79 -6.53
CA ARG A 343 6.80 -19.42 -6.96
C ARG A 343 5.86 -19.85 -5.84
N LEU A 344 4.98 -18.95 -5.40
CA LEU A 344 3.83 -19.37 -4.62
C LEU A 344 3.24 -20.61 -5.31
N PRO A 345 2.98 -21.71 -4.58
CA PRO A 345 2.38 -22.87 -5.20
C PRO A 345 1.12 -22.45 -5.92
N PRO A 346 0.81 -23.03 -7.11
CA PRO A 346 -0.49 -22.84 -7.70
C PRO A 346 -1.51 -23.18 -6.62
N ALA A 347 -2.54 -22.35 -6.53
CA ALA A 347 -3.62 -22.57 -5.58
C ALA A 347 -4.12 -24.01 -5.76
N LEU A 348 -3.96 -24.82 -4.72
CA LEU A 348 -4.61 -26.14 -4.62
C LEU A 348 -6.07 -25.92 -4.28
#